data_136cef34a1f02cc769d7fc431051262e
#
_entry.id   136cef34a1f02cc769d7fc431051262e
#
_cell.length_a   1.000
_cell.length_b   1.000
_cell.length_c   1.000
_cell.angle_alpha   90.00
_cell.angle_beta   90.00
_cell.angle_gamma   90.00
#
_symmetry.space_group_name_H-M   'P 1'
#
loop_
_entity.id
_entity.type
_entity.pdbx_description
1 polymer ?
#
loop_
_entity_poly.entity_id
_entity_poly.type
_entity_poly.pdbx_seq_one_letter_code
_entity_poly.pdbx_strand_id
1 'polypeptide(L)'
;MLVTAGCSLANAAIGVADSNSGDSESGTEYAAELALSAALIAAAAALLFLRRYDGGRSRRAGHVGWTVAAVGAAFAGVGNLFENGFGVSAFALLFVLGGLVLFVGLLTVGIAVFAAASPWRWVGVLLGVLALGIVVGEEPGFGLVGLVWIVLAALLAARAGPFRTTGETAGSTA
;
A
#
# COMPACT_ATOMS: atom_id res chain seq x y z
N MET A 1 -2.28 6.23 3.19
CA MET A 1 -0.83 5.92 3.20
C MET A 1 -0.28 5.79 4.61
N LEU A 2 -0.41 6.77 5.50
CA LEU A 2 0.10 6.63 6.88
C LEU A 2 -0.58 5.48 7.65
N VAL A 3 -1.87 5.26 7.47
CA VAL A 3 -2.58 4.10 8.05
C VAL A 3 -2.00 2.79 7.51
N THR A 4 -1.79 2.69 6.18
CA THR A 4 -1.18 1.51 5.56
C THR A 4 0.23 1.26 6.12
N ALA A 5 1.04 2.31 6.21
CA ALA A 5 2.39 2.23 6.78
C ALA A 5 2.35 1.78 8.25
N GLY A 6 1.48 2.38 9.05
CA GLY A 6 1.33 2.04 10.47
C GLY A 6 0.90 0.59 10.68
N CYS A 7 -0.09 0.11 9.93
CA CYS A 7 -0.53 -1.28 10.01
C CYS A 7 0.55 -2.27 9.54
N SER A 8 1.29 -1.95 8.46
CA SER A 8 2.37 -2.83 7.97
C SER A 8 3.53 -2.90 8.96
N LEU A 9 3.90 -1.77 9.58
CA LEU A 9 4.95 -1.75 10.61
C LEU A 9 4.50 -2.45 11.88
N ALA A 10 3.24 -2.30 12.29
CA ALA A 10 2.68 -3.02 13.44
C ALA A 10 2.72 -4.52 13.20
N ASN A 11 2.32 -4.99 12.01
CA ASN A 11 2.39 -6.40 11.64
C ASN A 11 3.83 -6.94 11.74
N ALA A 12 4.81 -6.22 11.16
CA ALA A 12 6.22 -6.61 11.24
C ALA A 12 6.74 -6.64 12.69
N ALA A 13 6.36 -5.67 13.52
CA ALA A 13 6.78 -5.60 14.92
C ALA A 13 6.18 -6.75 15.76
N ILE A 14 4.91 -7.10 15.51
CA ILE A 14 4.25 -8.22 16.18
C ILE A 14 4.92 -9.53 15.80
N GLY A 15 5.19 -9.76 14.49
CA GLY A 15 5.88 -10.97 14.02
C GLY A 15 7.26 -11.15 14.64
N VAL A 16 8.08 -10.07 14.71
CA VAL A 16 9.39 -10.11 15.39
C VAL A 16 9.25 -10.40 16.89
N ALA A 17 8.23 -9.86 17.55
CA ALA A 17 8.00 -10.12 18.97
C ALA A 17 7.60 -11.58 19.22
N ASP A 18 6.75 -12.15 18.35
CA ASP A 18 6.24 -13.50 18.45
C ASP A 18 7.33 -14.55 18.18
N SER A 19 8.18 -14.34 17.18
CA SER A 19 9.32 -15.22 16.88
C SER A 19 10.30 -15.35 18.05
N ASN A 20 10.35 -14.38 18.96
CA ASN A 20 11.19 -14.40 20.16
C ASN A 20 10.50 -15.02 21.40
N SER A 21 9.18 -15.18 21.40
CA SER A 21 8.44 -15.64 22.58
C SER A 21 8.32 -17.17 22.71
N GLY A 22 8.45 -17.90 21.60
CA GLY A 22 8.38 -19.38 21.58
C GLY A 22 7.01 -19.98 21.87
N ASP A 23 5.99 -19.17 22.09
CA ASP A 23 4.62 -19.58 22.39
C ASP A 23 3.72 -19.34 21.16
N SER A 24 3.36 -20.41 20.48
CA SER A 24 2.82 -20.43 19.13
C SER A 24 1.30 -20.38 18.97
N GLU A 25 0.52 -19.92 19.91
CA GLU A 25 -0.94 -19.74 19.72
C GLU A 25 -1.51 -18.58 20.56
N SER A 26 -0.85 -17.44 20.48
CA SER A 26 -1.25 -16.28 21.26
C SER A 26 -2.13 -15.31 20.48
N GLY A 27 -2.87 -14.46 21.18
CA GLY A 27 -3.66 -13.39 20.56
C GLY A 27 -2.84 -12.41 19.70
N THR A 28 -1.51 -12.52 19.70
CA THR A 28 -0.57 -11.75 18.86
C THR A 28 -0.68 -12.13 17.39
N GLU A 29 -0.77 -13.43 17.06
CA GLU A 29 -0.96 -13.87 15.67
C GLU A 29 -2.24 -13.32 15.06
N TYR A 30 -3.34 -13.41 15.83
CA TYR A 30 -4.61 -12.86 15.40
C TYR A 30 -4.56 -11.34 15.20
N ALA A 31 -3.86 -10.63 16.07
CA ALA A 31 -3.67 -9.18 15.95
C ALA A 31 -2.81 -8.84 14.71
N ALA A 32 -1.78 -9.63 14.41
CA ALA A 32 -0.96 -9.47 13.21
C ALA A 32 -1.79 -9.64 11.92
N GLU A 33 -2.61 -10.67 11.86
CA GLU A 33 -3.46 -10.97 10.71
C GLU A 33 -4.53 -9.88 10.47
N LEU A 34 -5.13 -9.35 11.54
CA LEU A 34 -6.02 -8.20 11.44
C LEU A 34 -5.29 -6.94 10.97
N ALA A 35 -4.06 -6.71 11.46
CA ALA A 35 -3.23 -5.58 11.02
C ALA A 35 -2.86 -5.70 9.54
N LEU A 36 -2.52 -6.91 9.06
CA LEU A 36 -2.26 -7.20 7.65
C LEU A 36 -3.49 -6.92 6.78
N SER A 37 -4.66 -7.42 7.20
CA SER A 37 -5.91 -7.18 6.48
C SER A 37 -6.23 -5.68 6.37
N ALA A 38 -6.10 -4.95 7.48
CA ALA A 38 -6.29 -3.51 7.51
C ALA A 38 -5.28 -2.77 6.62
N ALA A 39 -4.01 -3.19 6.63
CA ALA A 39 -2.97 -2.63 5.78
C ALA A 39 -3.29 -2.80 4.29
N LEU A 40 -3.74 -3.99 3.87
CA LEU A 40 -4.08 -4.29 2.48
C LEU A 40 -5.31 -3.50 2.01
N ILE A 41 -6.36 -3.41 2.83
CA ILE A 41 -7.55 -2.61 2.52
C ILE A 41 -7.20 -1.11 2.43
N ALA A 42 -6.40 -0.61 3.36
CA ALA A 42 -5.91 0.77 3.31
C ALA A 42 -5.00 1.02 2.10
N ALA A 43 -4.19 0.03 1.69
CA ALA A 43 -3.38 0.09 0.47
C ALA A 43 -4.24 0.22 -0.77
N ALA A 44 -5.36 -0.51 -0.87
CA ALA A 44 -6.29 -0.39 -1.99
C ALA A 44 -6.80 1.06 -2.13
N ALA A 45 -7.23 1.68 -1.03
CA ALA A 45 -7.67 3.08 -1.03
C ALA A 45 -6.52 4.05 -1.41
N ALA A 46 -5.31 3.82 -0.89
CA ALA A 46 -4.13 4.62 -1.18
C ALA A 46 -3.73 4.53 -2.67
N LEU A 47 -3.81 3.34 -3.28
CA LEU A 47 -3.53 3.13 -4.71
C LEU A 47 -4.55 3.85 -5.60
N LEU A 48 -5.83 3.83 -5.25
CA LEU A 48 -6.86 4.59 -5.95
C LEU A 48 -6.64 6.11 -5.83
N PHE A 49 -6.19 6.58 -4.68
CA PHE A 49 -5.80 7.97 -4.49
C PHE A 49 -4.61 8.34 -5.37
N LEU A 50 -3.55 7.52 -5.38
CA LEU A 50 -2.36 7.71 -6.22
C LEU A 50 -2.73 7.72 -7.71
N ARG A 51 -3.64 6.86 -8.14
CA ARG A 51 -4.17 6.85 -9.51
C ARG A 51 -4.79 8.21 -9.88
N ARG A 52 -5.59 8.80 -8.98
CA ARG A 52 -6.17 10.13 -9.23
C ARG A 52 -5.09 11.20 -9.29
N TYR A 53 -4.09 11.11 -8.42
CA TYR A 53 -2.99 12.05 -8.37
C TYR A 53 -2.05 11.93 -9.58
N ASP A 54 -1.88 10.75 -10.16
CA ASP A 54 -1.11 10.50 -11.38
C ASP A 54 -1.68 11.28 -12.59
N GLY A 55 -2.99 11.50 -12.62
CA GLY A 55 -3.64 12.35 -13.62
C GLY A 55 -3.41 11.91 -15.07
N GLY A 56 -3.15 10.61 -15.29
CA GLY A 56 -2.92 10.05 -16.63
C GLY A 56 -1.49 10.18 -17.16
N ARG A 57 -0.54 10.67 -16.34
CA ARG A 57 0.87 10.80 -16.72
C ARG A 57 1.51 9.47 -17.11
N SER A 58 1.11 8.38 -16.47
CA SER A 58 1.61 7.02 -16.71
C SER A 58 0.96 6.30 -17.91
N ARG A 59 0.25 7.02 -18.78
CA ARG A 59 -0.48 6.49 -19.94
C ARG A 59 -1.54 5.43 -19.54
N ARG A 60 -2.15 4.78 -20.56
CA ARG A 60 -3.20 3.76 -20.32
C ARG A 60 -2.71 2.58 -19.46
N ALA A 61 -1.48 2.11 -19.70
CA ALA A 61 -0.92 0.98 -18.95
C ALA A 61 -0.81 1.27 -17.45
N GLY A 62 -0.31 2.45 -17.06
CA GLY A 62 -0.27 2.85 -15.67
C GLY A 62 -1.66 2.97 -15.05
N HIS A 63 -2.61 3.53 -15.79
CA HIS A 63 -3.99 3.68 -15.31
C HIS A 63 -4.67 2.32 -15.02
N VAL A 64 -4.43 1.34 -15.88
CA VAL A 64 -4.86 -0.05 -15.66
C VAL A 64 -4.12 -0.66 -14.48
N GLY A 65 -2.79 -0.51 -14.42
CA GLY A 65 -1.96 -1.04 -13.34
C GLY A 65 -2.40 -0.55 -11.95
N TRP A 66 -2.70 0.75 -11.79
CA TRP A 66 -3.24 1.30 -10.54
C TRP A 66 -4.54 0.62 -10.10
N THR A 67 -5.45 0.38 -11.06
CA THR A 67 -6.73 -0.26 -10.77
C THR A 67 -6.55 -1.72 -10.41
N VAL A 68 -5.74 -2.44 -11.19
CA VAL A 68 -5.42 -3.86 -10.95
C VAL A 68 -4.77 -4.03 -9.58
N ALA A 69 -3.79 -3.19 -9.24
CA ALA A 69 -3.16 -3.22 -7.92
C ALA A 69 -4.15 -2.96 -6.78
N ALA A 70 -5.02 -1.96 -6.93
CA ALA A 70 -6.03 -1.65 -5.91
C ALA A 70 -7.04 -2.78 -5.72
N VAL A 71 -7.51 -3.39 -6.81
CA VAL A 71 -8.42 -4.56 -6.75
C VAL A 71 -7.73 -5.75 -6.10
N GLY A 72 -6.46 -6.02 -6.47
CA GLY A 72 -5.66 -7.07 -5.86
C GLY A 72 -5.49 -6.87 -4.36
N ALA A 73 -5.15 -5.67 -3.93
CA ALA A 73 -5.01 -5.32 -2.50
C ALA A 73 -6.33 -5.51 -1.72
N ALA A 74 -7.46 -5.10 -2.30
CA ALA A 74 -8.77 -5.28 -1.70
C ALA A 74 -9.12 -6.77 -1.54
N PHE A 75 -8.90 -7.57 -2.58
CA PHE A 75 -9.16 -9.02 -2.55
C PHE A 75 -8.25 -9.74 -1.57
N ALA A 76 -6.95 -9.41 -1.55
CA ALA A 76 -6.03 -9.97 -0.58
C ALA A 76 -6.44 -9.60 0.85
N GLY A 77 -6.77 -8.34 1.11
CA GLY A 77 -7.19 -7.89 2.44
C GLY A 77 -8.47 -8.54 2.93
N VAL A 78 -9.48 -8.65 2.06
CA VAL A 78 -10.74 -9.36 2.37
C VAL A 78 -10.48 -10.86 2.54
N GLY A 79 -9.69 -11.47 1.65
CA GLY A 79 -9.33 -12.88 1.73
C GLY A 79 -8.68 -13.22 3.06
N ASN A 80 -7.65 -12.46 3.44
CA ASN A 80 -6.95 -12.64 4.71
C ASN A 80 -7.87 -12.44 5.93
N LEU A 81 -8.73 -11.42 5.88
CA LEU A 81 -9.66 -11.15 6.97
C LEU A 81 -10.63 -12.33 7.20
N PHE A 82 -11.19 -12.90 6.14
CA PHE A 82 -12.14 -14.01 6.27
C PHE A 82 -11.45 -15.33 6.57
N GLU A 83 -10.27 -15.58 6.01
CA GLU A 83 -9.50 -16.80 6.29
C GLU A 83 -8.98 -16.82 7.72
N ASN A 84 -8.14 -15.85 8.07
CA ASN A 84 -7.43 -15.82 9.35
C ASN A 84 -8.22 -15.10 10.45
N GLY A 85 -9.03 -14.09 10.09
CA GLY A 85 -9.85 -13.39 11.04
C GLY A 85 -11.11 -14.15 11.47
N PHE A 86 -11.75 -14.87 10.55
CA PHE A 86 -13.01 -15.61 10.83
C PHE A 86 -12.90 -17.13 10.63
N GLY A 87 -11.73 -17.65 10.30
CA GLY A 87 -11.49 -19.09 10.13
C GLY A 87 -12.16 -19.71 8.90
N VAL A 88 -12.49 -18.91 7.87
CA VAL A 88 -13.18 -19.39 6.67
C VAL A 88 -12.17 -19.75 5.58
N SER A 89 -11.65 -20.98 5.58
CA SER A 89 -10.59 -21.46 4.69
C SER A 89 -10.88 -21.32 3.18
N ALA A 90 -12.16 -21.23 2.78
CA ALA A 90 -12.53 -20.98 1.38
C ALA A 90 -11.98 -19.64 0.83
N PHE A 91 -11.64 -18.71 1.71
CA PHE A 91 -11.10 -17.40 1.32
C PHE A 91 -9.57 -17.37 1.15
N ALA A 92 -8.84 -18.44 1.49
CA ALA A 92 -7.41 -18.59 1.24
C ALA A 92 -7.06 -18.34 -0.23
N LEU A 93 -7.85 -18.89 -1.15
CA LEU A 93 -7.66 -18.69 -2.58
C LEU A 93 -7.81 -17.21 -2.98
N LEU A 94 -8.76 -16.49 -2.36
CA LEU A 94 -8.97 -15.08 -2.61
C LEU A 94 -7.77 -14.25 -2.13
N PHE A 95 -7.18 -14.60 -0.99
CA PHE A 95 -5.97 -13.97 -0.48
C PHE A 95 -4.79 -14.15 -1.44
N VAL A 96 -4.51 -15.39 -1.86
CA VAL A 96 -3.39 -15.72 -2.77
C VAL A 96 -3.57 -15.05 -4.13
N LEU A 97 -4.75 -15.19 -4.75
CA LEU A 97 -5.02 -14.57 -6.05
C LEU A 97 -5.01 -13.04 -5.96
N GLY A 98 -5.54 -12.48 -4.88
CA GLY A 98 -5.48 -11.04 -4.62
C GLY A 98 -4.04 -10.54 -4.52
N GLY A 99 -3.17 -11.27 -3.82
CA GLY A 99 -1.74 -10.98 -3.73
C GLY A 99 -1.02 -11.01 -5.09
N LEU A 100 -1.30 -12.01 -5.92
CA LEU A 100 -0.75 -12.10 -7.28
C LEU A 100 -1.22 -10.94 -8.16
N VAL A 101 -2.50 -10.60 -8.11
CA VAL A 101 -3.08 -9.47 -8.86
C VAL A 101 -2.49 -8.14 -8.40
N LEU A 102 -2.32 -7.96 -7.09
CA LEU A 102 -1.65 -6.79 -6.51
C LEU A 102 -0.21 -6.68 -7.01
N PHE A 103 0.55 -7.76 -6.97
CA PHE A 103 1.94 -7.81 -7.44
C PHE A 103 2.06 -7.42 -8.91
N VAL A 104 1.27 -8.05 -9.79
CA VAL A 104 1.26 -7.74 -11.24
C VAL A 104 0.85 -6.30 -11.49
N GLY A 105 -0.15 -5.80 -10.76
CA GLY A 105 -0.60 -4.42 -10.84
C GLY A 105 0.50 -3.42 -10.45
N LEU A 106 1.20 -3.66 -9.33
CA LEU A 106 2.30 -2.82 -8.85
C LEU A 106 3.48 -2.81 -9.82
N LEU A 107 3.86 -3.96 -10.38
CA LEU A 107 4.89 -4.02 -11.42
C LEU A 107 4.49 -3.24 -12.66
N THR A 108 3.25 -3.43 -13.12
CA THR A 108 2.74 -2.74 -14.32
C THR A 108 2.77 -1.22 -14.14
N VAL A 109 2.25 -0.72 -13.03
CA VAL A 109 2.25 0.72 -12.75
C VAL A 109 3.65 1.24 -12.47
N GLY A 110 4.49 0.47 -11.77
CA GLY A 110 5.88 0.82 -11.48
C GLY A 110 6.68 1.05 -12.77
N ILE A 111 6.61 0.11 -13.71
CA ILE A 111 7.24 0.22 -15.03
C ILE A 111 6.66 1.39 -15.83
N ALA A 112 5.33 1.55 -15.86
CA ALA A 112 4.69 2.62 -16.62
C ALA A 112 5.06 4.03 -16.10
N VAL A 113 5.10 4.21 -14.78
CA VAL A 113 5.50 5.46 -14.12
C VAL A 113 6.98 5.73 -14.32
N PHE A 114 7.82 4.72 -14.22
CA PHE A 114 9.26 4.85 -14.47
C PHE A 114 9.56 5.25 -15.92
N ALA A 115 8.90 4.58 -16.88
CA ALA A 115 9.06 4.84 -18.31
C ALA A 115 8.51 6.20 -18.77
N ALA A 116 7.60 6.81 -17.98
CA ALA A 116 7.04 8.11 -18.31
C ALA A 116 8.03 9.28 -18.23
N ALA A 117 9.31 9.04 -17.90
CA ALA A 117 10.40 10.03 -17.82
C ALA A 117 10.05 11.30 -17.02
N SER A 118 9.06 11.22 -16.15
CA SER A 118 8.54 12.28 -15.29
C SER A 118 9.39 12.40 -14.02
N PRO A 119 9.39 13.54 -13.32
CA PRO A 119 9.93 13.62 -11.95
C PRO A 119 9.29 12.59 -10.98
N TRP A 120 8.27 11.87 -11.43
CA TRP A 120 7.60 10.77 -10.73
C TRP A 120 8.28 9.41 -10.88
N ARG A 121 9.32 9.27 -11.71
CA ARG A 121 10.00 7.98 -11.93
C ARG A 121 10.41 7.28 -10.63
N TRP A 122 10.75 8.03 -9.59
CA TRP A 122 11.07 7.49 -8.27
C TRP A 122 9.90 6.79 -7.58
N VAL A 123 8.68 7.26 -7.83
CA VAL A 123 7.46 6.56 -7.39
C VAL A 123 7.38 5.19 -8.06
N GLY A 124 7.74 5.09 -9.35
CA GLY A 124 7.82 3.80 -10.05
C GLY A 124 8.82 2.85 -9.41
N VAL A 125 9.99 3.33 -9.00
CA VAL A 125 10.99 2.51 -8.27
C VAL A 125 10.42 2.04 -6.93
N LEU A 126 9.80 2.94 -6.15
CA LEU A 126 9.20 2.61 -4.86
C LEU A 126 8.08 1.56 -4.99
N LEU A 127 7.28 1.63 -6.05
CA LEU A 127 6.25 0.62 -6.33
C LEU A 127 6.86 -0.74 -6.69
N GLY A 128 7.98 -0.74 -7.40
CA GLY A 128 8.74 -1.97 -7.66
C GLY A 128 9.29 -2.58 -6.36
N VAL A 129 9.84 -1.75 -5.46
CA VAL A 129 10.31 -2.20 -4.14
C VAL A 129 9.14 -2.73 -3.30
N LEU A 130 7.98 -2.07 -3.37
CA LEU A 130 6.76 -2.51 -2.70
C LEU A 130 6.32 -3.91 -3.20
N ALA A 131 6.35 -4.12 -4.52
CA ALA A 131 6.05 -5.41 -5.12
C ALA A 131 7.01 -6.50 -4.63
N LEU A 132 8.31 -6.22 -4.57
CA LEU A 132 9.31 -7.15 -4.05
C LEU A 132 9.08 -7.47 -2.56
N GLY A 133 8.72 -6.47 -1.74
CA GLY A 133 8.40 -6.67 -0.32
C GLY A 133 7.24 -7.64 -0.12
N ILE A 134 6.24 -7.61 -0.99
CA ILE A 134 5.10 -8.55 -0.96
C ILE A 134 5.55 -9.99 -1.28
N VAL A 135 6.49 -10.17 -2.21
CA VAL A 135 7.00 -11.50 -2.60
C VAL A 135 7.90 -12.10 -1.52
N VAL A 136 8.68 -11.27 -0.84
CA VAL A 136 9.53 -11.74 0.27
C VAL A 136 8.67 -12.23 1.44
N GLY A 137 7.48 -11.65 1.65
CA GLY A 137 6.36 -12.24 2.40
C GLY A 137 6.56 -12.48 3.90
N GLU A 138 7.79 -12.39 4.40
CA GLU A 138 8.14 -12.57 5.80
C GLU A 138 8.22 -11.20 6.51
N GLU A 139 8.41 -11.21 7.81
CA GLU A 139 8.48 -10.00 8.65
C GLU A 139 9.32 -8.87 8.07
N PRO A 140 10.54 -9.12 7.50
CA PRO A 140 11.31 -8.07 6.86
C PRO A 140 10.61 -7.46 5.63
N GLY A 141 9.81 -8.26 4.90
CA GLY A 141 9.02 -7.78 3.77
C GLY A 141 7.96 -6.77 4.17
N PHE A 142 7.22 -7.04 5.25
CA PHE A 142 6.20 -6.11 5.76
C PHE A 142 6.82 -4.83 6.33
N GLY A 143 7.97 -4.91 6.99
CA GLY A 143 8.74 -3.75 7.42
C GLY A 143 9.14 -2.85 6.24
N LEU A 144 9.64 -3.45 5.16
CA LEU A 144 9.98 -2.76 3.92
C LEU A 144 8.75 -2.09 3.28
N VAL A 145 7.63 -2.80 3.22
CA VAL A 145 6.35 -2.27 2.72
C VAL A 145 5.93 -1.03 3.51
N GLY A 146 6.00 -1.09 4.84
CA GLY A 146 5.68 0.04 5.71
C GLY A 146 6.57 1.26 5.46
N LEU A 147 7.88 1.06 5.34
CA LEU A 147 8.85 2.12 5.03
C LEU A 147 8.57 2.76 3.67
N VAL A 148 8.28 1.98 2.64
CA VAL A 148 7.94 2.50 1.31
C VAL A 148 6.70 3.40 1.37
N TRP A 149 5.67 3.02 2.12
CA TRP A 149 4.48 3.84 2.30
C TRP A 149 4.75 5.16 3.03
N ILE A 150 5.67 5.17 4.02
CA ILE A 150 6.11 6.40 4.69
C ILE A 150 6.81 7.32 3.70
N VAL A 151 7.76 6.79 2.91
CA VAL A 151 8.49 7.57 1.91
C VAL A 151 7.55 8.14 0.86
N LEU A 152 6.60 7.35 0.36
CA LEU A 152 5.57 7.82 -0.58
C LEU A 152 4.72 8.95 0.03
N ALA A 153 4.29 8.80 1.27
CA ALA A 153 3.52 9.83 1.96
C ALA A 153 4.32 11.13 2.13
N ALA A 154 5.59 11.02 2.53
CA ALA A 154 6.49 12.17 2.70
C ALA A 154 6.75 12.90 1.36
N LEU A 155 7.01 12.16 0.28
CA LEU A 155 7.21 12.73 -1.05
C LEU A 155 5.98 13.48 -1.56
N LEU A 156 4.78 12.96 -1.29
CA LEU A 156 3.54 13.62 -1.67
C LEU A 156 3.29 14.87 -0.83
N ALA A 157 3.51 14.78 0.48
CA ALA A 157 3.38 15.94 1.38
C ALA A 157 4.34 17.08 1.01
N ALA A 158 5.61 16.75 0.71
CA ALA A 158 6.61 17.72 0.28
C ALA A 158 6.23 18.44 -1.03
N ARG A 159 5.45 17.79 -1.90
CA ARG A 159 5.02 18.36 -3.19
C ARG A 159 3.69 19.10 -3.12
N ALA A 160 2.86 18.81 -2.12
CA ALA A 160 1.57 19.48 -1.97
C ALA A 160 1.72 20.98 -1.65
N GLY A 161 2.90 21.44 -1.21
CA GLY A 161 3.17 22.82 -0.80
C GLY A 161 2.28 23.25 0.37
N PRO A 162 2.59 24.31 1.10
CA PRO A 162 1.63 24.88 2.02
C PRO A 162 0.41 25.33 1.19
N PHE A 163 -0.78 24.88 1.58
CA PHE A 163 -2.02 25.38 1.01
C PHE A 163 -1.95 26.92 1.03
N ARG A 164 -1.74 27.54 -0.12
CA ARG A 164 -1.95 28.98 -0.24
C ARG A 164 -3.44 29.18 -0.03
N THR A 165 -3.79 29.64 1.14
CA THR A 165 -5.06 30.29 1.40
C THR A 165 -5.06 31.57 0.56
N THR A 166 -5.36 31.44 -0.73
CA THR A 166 -5.68 32.57 -1.62
C THR A 166 -7.06 33.11 -1.23
N GLY A 167 -7.13 33.75 -0.09
CA GLY A 167 -8.36 34.24 0.50
C GLY A 167 -8.23 35.61 1.17
N GLU A 168 -7.13 36.33 0.91
CA GLU A 168 -7.01 37.63 1.58
C GLU A 168 -6.21 38.62 0.74
N THR A 169 -6.78 39.13 -0.35
CA THR A 169 -6.51 40.47 -0.90
C THR A 169 -7.48 40.79 -2.03
N ALA A 170 -8.77 40.80 -1.75
CA ALA A 170 -9.73 41.46 -2.63
C ALA A 170 -10.66 42.33 -1.79
N GLY A 171 -10.14 43.45 -1.33
CA GLY A 171 -10.97 44.36 -0.56
C GLY A 171 -10.20 45.51 0.09
N SER A 172 -9.59 46.42 -0.70
CA SER A 172 -9.36 47.79 -0.25
C SER A 172 -8.75 48.59 -1.38
N THR A 173 -9.57 49.05 -2.32
CA THR A 173 -9.38 50.35 -3.00
C THR A 173 -10.76 50.86 -3.36
N ALA A 174 -11.33 51.63 -2.47
CA ALA A 174 -12.33 52.64 -2.77
C ALA A 174 -11.68 54.01 -2.59
#